data_fed90ee39926ebd0504553d506e408c9
#
_entry.id   fed90ee39926ebd0504553d506e408c9
#
_cell.length_a   1.000
_cell.length_b   1.000
_cell.length_c   1.000
_cell.angle_alpha   90.00
_cell.angle_beta   90.00
_cell.angle_gamma   90.00
#
_symmetry.space_group_name_H-M   'P 1'
#
loop_
_entity.id
_entity.type
_entity.pdbx_description
1 polymer ?
#
loop_
_entity_poly.entity_id
_entity_poly.type
_entity_poly.pdbx_seq_one_letter_code
_entity_poly.pdbx_strand_id
1 'polypeptide(L)'
;MEELVFLHSQYIDEEPYTTDEIIAKYSENKEDSVKRLIRTHKEDLEEFGIMRFEIRKPQKGSKGGRPKKTYLLNEQQATLLITYLDNTEPVRRFKKALVRQFYEMKNELYARRMERQKEKNVRKSMTDVIKELGLSSHYYKHYTDLVYKTALGFTAKKIRDARDVGKKATILDYLTSEEIEAVNKREQQVATLLTLKMDYDTIKSILSGQGILYQTTLKMPVSTN
;
A
#
# COMPACT_ATOMS: atom_id res chain seq x y z
N MET A 1 -12.70 11.43 6.72
CA MET A 1 -13.41 11.27 5.41
C MET A 1 -13.49 9.78 5.16
N GLU A 2 -14.60 9.25 4.66
CA GLU A 2 -14.70 7.80 4.38
C GLU A 2 -13.85 7.43 3.15
N GLU A 3 -13.31 6.22 3.16
CA GLU A 3 -12.46 5.69 2.09
C GLU A 3 -13.31 5.34 0.86
N LEU A 4 -12.96 5.93 -0.29
CA LEU A 4 -13.64 5.73 -1.57
C LEU A 4 -12.79 4.95 -2.57
N VAL A 5 -11.48 4.91 -2.35
CA VAL A 5 -10.49 4.29 -3.22
C VAL A 5 -9.67 3.28 -2.43
N PHE A 6 -9.42 2.13 -3.00
CA PHE A 6 -8.82 0.98 -2.32
C PHE A 6 -7.64 0.41 -3.09
N LEU A 7 -6.75 -0.25 -2.37
CA LEU A 7 -5.78 -1.20 -2.90
C LEU A 7 -6.16 -2.60 -2.43
N HIS A 8 -6.00 -3.61 -3.26
CA HIS A 8 -6.39 -4.99 -2.93
C HIS A 8 -5.43 -5.62 -1.90
N SER A 9 -4.14 -5.44 -2.07
CA SER A 9 -3.08 -6.04 -1.25
C SER A 9 -2.07 -5.04 -0.72
N GLN A 10 -2.21 -3.75 -0.98
CA GLN A 10 -1.22 -2.71 -0.68
C GLN A 10 0.13 -2.89 -1.40
N TYR A 11 0.19 -3.75 -2.43
CA TYR A 11 1.40 -3.93 -3.22
C TYR A 11 1.74 -2.67 -4.03
N ILE A 12 3.04 -2.35 -4.11
CA ILE A 12 3.54 -1.08 -4.67
C ILE A 12 3.18 -0.84 -6.15
N ASP A 13 2.99 -1.92 -6.93
CA ASP A 13 2.63 -1.83 -8.35
C ASP A 13 1.15 -2.11 -8.61
N GLU A 14 0.34 -2.11 -7.56
CA GLU A 14 -1.10 -2.30 -7.67
C GLU A 14 -1.80 -1.04 -8.19
N GLU A 15 -2.87 -1.23 -8.96
CA GLU A 15 -3.74 -0.14 -9.39
C GLU A 15 -4.83 0.14 -8.35
N PRO A 16 -5.00 1.42 -7.95
CA PRO A 16 -6.14 1.81 -7.12
C PRO A 16 -7.47 1.55 -7.82
N TYR A 17 -8.48 1.15 -7.05
CA TYR A 17 -9.84 0.94 -7.55
C TYR A 17 -10.90 1.50 -6.60
N THR A 18 -12.10 1.69 -7.15
CA THR A 18 -13.33 1.90 -6.38
C THR A 18 -14.37 0.84 -6.77
N THR A 19 -15.54 0.84 -6.13
CA THR A 19 -16.60 -0.13 -6.44
C THR A 19 -17.90 0.55 -6.83
N ASP A 20 -18.75 -0.18 -7.58
CA ASP A 20 -20.10 0.27 -7.89
C ASP A 20 -20.94 0.52 -6.63
N GLU A 21 -20.69 -0.22 -5.54
CA GLU A 21 -21.35 -0.03 -4.24
C GLU A 21 -20.97 1.33 -3.61
N ILE A 22 -19.69 1.67 -3.65
CA ILE A 22 -19.18 2.98 -3.15
C ILE A 22 -19.77 4.11 -4.00
N ILE A 23 -19.73 3.97 -5.32
CA ILE A 23 -20.29 4.97 -6.23
C ILE A 23 -21.79 5.17 -5.92
N ALA A 24 -22.56 4.09 -5.78
CA ALA A 24 -23.98 4.16 -5.47
C ALA A 24 -24.26 4.85 -4.12
N LYS A 25 -23.54 4.41 -3.07
CA LYS A 25 -23.71 4.93 -1.70
C LYS A 25 -23.47 6.44 -1.63
N TYR A 26 -22.32 6.90 -2.14
CA TYR A 26 -21.91 8.30 -1.95
C TYR A 26 -22.43 9.27 -3.02
N SER A 27 -22.91 8.75 -4.14
CA SER A 27 -23.66 9.54 -5.12
C SER A 27 -25.17 9.58 -4.84
N GLU A 28 -25.63 8.90 -3.77
CA GLU A 28 -27.05 8.74 -3.40
C GLU A 28 -27.89 8.13 -4.53
N ASN A 29 -27.26 7.26 -5.33
CA ASN A 29 -27.92 6.49 -6.38
C ASN A 29 -28.22 5.05 -5.91
N LYS A 30 -29.23 4.41 -6.53
CA LYS A 30 -29.48 3.00 -6.29
C LYS A 30 -28.38 2.14 -6.92
N GLU A 31 -27.92 1.10 -6.22
CA GLU A 31 -26.89 0.18 -6.75
C GLU A 31 -27.30 -0.41 -8.13
N ASP A 32 -28.56 -0.78 -8.30
CA ASP A 32 -29.05 -1.33 -9.57
C ASP A 32 -28.97 -0.30 -10.72
N SER A 33 -29.14 0.99 -10.41
CA SER A 33 -29.00 2.06 -11.41
C SER A 33 -27.55 2.21 -11.85
N VAL A 34 -26.59 2.20 -10.89
CA VAL A 34 -25.16 2.23 -11.20
C VAL A 34 -24.75 0.98 -11.98
N LYS A 35 -25.19 -0.22 -11.56
CA LYS A 35 -24.92 -1.47 -12.29
C LYS A 35 -25.52 -1.48 -13.69
N ARG A 36 -26.71 -0.87 -13.88
CA ARG A 36 -27.29 -0.71 -15.21
C ARG A 36 -26.44 0.21 -16.06
N LEU A 37 -25.98 1.33 -15.51
CA LEU A 37 -25.12 2.28 -16.20
C LEU A 37 -23.81 1.62 -16.66
N ILE A 38 -23.16 0.84 -15.78
CA ILE A 38 -21.97 0.05 -16.12
C ILE A 38 -22.24 -0.91 -17.28
N ARG A 39 -23.38 -1.59 -17.27
CA ARG A 39 -23.72 -2.52 -18.36
C ARG A 39 -24.02 -1.82 -19.68
N THR A 40 -24.69 -0.66 -19.61
CA THR A 40 -25.04 0.15 -20.79
C THR A 40 -23.80 0.70 -21.47
N HIS A 41 -22.79 1.13 -20.69
CA HIS A 41 -21.55 1.73 -21.20
C HIS A 41 -20.34 0.79 -21.05
N LYS A 42 -20.60 -0.53 -21.13
CA LYS A 42 -19.57 -1.52 -20.90
C LYS A 42 -18.41 -1.37 -21.90
N GLU A 43 -18.71 -1.18 -23.17
CA GLU A 43 -17.71 -1.05 -24.23
C GLU A 43 -16.80 0.17 -23.99
N ASP A 44 -17.39 1.32 -23.67
CA ASP A 44 -16.63 2.54 -23.35
C ASP A 44 -15.70 2.35 -22.13
N LEU A 45 -16.20 1.63 -21.11
CA LEU A 45 -15.41 1.35 -19.90
C LEU A 45 -14.28 0.35 -20.16
N GLU A 46 -14.50 -0.63 -21.04
CA GLU A 46 -13.50 -1.64 -21.41
C GLU A 46 -12.35 -1.06 -22.25
N GLU A 47 -12.49 0.13 -22.87
CA GLU A 47 -11.39 0.86 -23.49
C GLU A 47 -10.28 1.23 -22.48
N PHE A 48 -10.63 1.39 -21.20
CA PHE A 48 -9.72 1.71 -20.09
C PHE A 48 -9.27 0.49 -19.28
N GLY A 49 -9.49 -0.71 -19.78
CA GLY A 49 -9.05 -1.96 -19.17
C GLY A 49 -10.16 -2.95 -18.92
N ILE A 50 -9.78 -4.17 -18.58
CA ILE A 50 -10.71 -5.28 -18.34
C ILE A 50 -11.63 -4.97 -17.16
N MET A 51 -12.94 -5.15 -17.35
CA MET A 51 -13.92 -5.01 -16.28
C MET A 51 -13.78 -6.13 -15.24
N ARG A 52 -13.20 -5.78 -14.09
CA ARG A 52 -13.03 -6.70 -12.95
C ARG A 52 -14.29 -6.71 -12.07
N PHE A 53 -14.54 -7.83 -11.40
CA PHE A 53 -15.62 -7.94 -10.44
C PHE A 53 -15.36 -9.03 -9.40
N GLU A 54 -15.96 -8.88 -8.24
CA GLU A 54 -16.02 -9.90 -7.20
C GLU A 54 -17.42 -10.48 -7.09
N ILE A 55 -17.49 -11.75 -6.73
CA ILE A 55 -18.75 -12.44 -6.42
C ILE A 55 -18.76 -12.79 -4.95
N ARG A 56 -19.58 -12.10 -4.17
CA ARG A 56 -19.77 -12.38 -2.75
C ARG A 56 -20.92 -13.36 -2.56
N LYS A 57 -20.60 -14.52 -1.96
CA LYS A 57 -21.61 -15.50 -1.57
C LYS A 57 -22.42 -14.97 -0.38
N PRO A 58 -23.73 -15.32 -0.27
CA PRO A 58 -24.51 -15.01 0.92
C PRO A 58 -23.83 -15.53 2.19
N GLN A 59 -23.95 -14.82 3.31
CA GLN A 59 -23.39 -15.27 4.58
C GLN A 59 -23.97 -16.63 4.98
N LYS A 60 -23.14 -17.52 5.54
CA LYS A 60 -23.59 -18.79 6.11
C LYS A 60 -24.67 -18.51 7.18
N GLY A 61 -25.86 -19.08 6.99
CA GLY A 61 -27.02 -18.88 7.89
C GLY A 61 -28.09 -17.90 7.37
N SER A 62 -27.84 -17.19 6.26
CA SER A 62 -28.92 -16.46 5.58
C SER A 62 -29.85 -17.44 4.85
N LYS A 63 -31.15 -17.09 4.71
CA LYS A 63 -32.18 -17.90 4.01
C LYS A 63 -31.91 -18.12 2.50
N GLY A 64 -30.65 -18.09 2.08
CA GLY A 64 -30.26 -18.15 0.68
C GLY A 64 -30.35 -16.77 0.01
N GLY A 65 -29.79 -16.63 -1.18
CA GLY A 65 -29.82 -15.42 -1.97
C GLY A 65 -28.93 -15.56 -3.20
N ARG A 66 -29.20 -14.78 -4.23
CA ARG A 66 -28.32 -14.73 -5.41
C ARG A 66 -26.97 -14.13 -5.00
N PRO A 67 -25.84 -14.75 -5.39
CA PRO A 67 -24.53 -14.16 -5.16
C PRO A 67 -24.48 -12.71 -5.65
N LYS A 68 -23.96 -11.81 -4.82
CA LYS A 68 -23.88 -10.39 -5.16
C LYS A 68 -22.62 -10.15 -5.99
N LYS A 69 -22.80 -9.57 -7.17
CA LYS A 69 -21.72 -9.13 -8.04
C LYS A 69 -21.39 -7.67 -7.74
N THR A 70 -20.12 -7.38 -7.42
CA THR A 70 -19.57 -6.04 -7.18
C THR A 70 -18.51 -5.76 -8.23
N TYR A 71 -18.66 -4.69 -9.00
CA TYR A 71 -17.66 -4.27 -9.99
C TYR A 71 -16.53 -3.50 -9.33
N LEU A 72 -15.29 -3.79 -9.76
CA LEU A 72 -14.08 -3.10 -9.37
C LEU A 72 -13.65 -2.21 -10.53
N LEU A 73 -13.66 -0.92 -10.33
CA LEU A 73 -13.42 0.08 -11.37
C LEU A 73 -12.06 0.77 -11.09
N ASN A 74 -11.15 0.75 -12.05
CA ASN A 74 -9.93 1.55 -11.97
C ASN A 74 -10.25 3.05 -12.05
N GLU A 75 -9.23 3.91 -11.89
CA GLU A 75 -9.39 5.37 -11.90
C GLU A 75 -10.09 5.87 -13.16
N GLN A 76 -9.67 5.39 -14.35
CA GLN A 76 -10.19 5.86 -15.63
C GLN A 76 -11.65 5.40 -15.83
N GLN A 77 -11.93 4.14 -15.53
CA GLN A 77 -13.28 3.58 -15.58
C GLN A 77 -14.24 4.30 -14.61
N ALA A 78 -13.78 4.53 -13.38
CA ALA A 78 -14.57 5.26 -12.38
C ALA A 78 -14.81 6.70 -12.80
N THR A 79 -13.77 7.37 -13.31
CA THR A 79 -13.87 8.76 -13.78
C THR A 79 -14.84 8.87 -14.96
N LEU A 80 -14.78 7.95 -15.94
CA LEU A 80 -15.73 7.94 -17.04
C LEU A 80 -17.16 7.66 -16.54
N LEU A 81 -17.36 6.62 -15.69
CA LEU A 81 -18.67 6.26 -15.18
C LEU A 81 -19.35 7.42 -14.44
N ILE A 82 -18.61 8.18 -13.63
CA ILE A 82 -19.18 9.32 -12.90
C ILE A 82 -19.57 10.48 -13.83
N THR A 83 -19.05 10.55 -15.05
CA THR A 83 -19.52 11.56 -16.03
C THR A 83 -20.92 11.26 -16.54
N TYR A 84 -21.34 9.98 -16.53
CA TYR A 84 -22.67 9.56 -16.93
C TYR A 84 -23.73 9.74 -15.84
N LEU A 85 -23.32 10.04 -14.60
CA LEU A 85 -24.26 10.33 -13.51
C LEU A 85 -24.79 11.76 -13.62
N ASP A 86 -26.09 11.95 -13.26
CA ASP A 86 -26.68 13.27 -13.13
C ASP A 86 -25.86 14.18 -12.23
N ASN A 87 -25.83 15.47 -12.53
CA ASN A 87 -24.95 16.39 -11.83
C ASN A 87 -25.63 17.05 -10.61
N THR A 88 -26.24 16.24 -9.74
CA THR A 88 -26.86 16.68 -8.48
C THR A 88 -25.78 17.11 -7.46
N GLU A 89 -26.21 17.80 -6.39
CA GLU A 89 -25.26 18.24 -5.35
C GLU A 89 -24.51 17.10 -4.67
N PRO A 90 -25.13 15.97 -4.25
CA PRO A 90 -24.43 14.82 -3.71
C PRO A 90 -23.42 14.24 -4.71
N VAL A 91 -23.80 14.09 -5.97
CA VAL A 91 -22.93 13.58 -7.03
C VAL A 91 -21.74 14.48 -7.27
N ARG A 92 -21.90 15.82 -7.28
CA ARG A 92 -20.78 16.76 -7.41
C ARG A 92 -19.80 16.66 -6.25
N ARG A 93 -20.29 16.54 -5.01
CA ARG A 93 -19.43 16.34 -3.82
C ARG A 93 -18.65 15.02 -3.92
N PHE A 94 -19.35 13.94 -4.27
CA PHE A 94 -18.76 12.63 -4.45
C PHE A 94 -17.69 12.65 -5.56
N LYS A 95 -17.96 13.19 -6.75
CA LYS A 95 -16.99 13.31 -7.85
C LYS A 95 -15.69 13.96 -7.40
N LYS A 96 -15.78 15.11 -6.68
CA LYS A 96 -14.60 15.83 -6.17
C LYS A 96 -13.80 14.99 -5.17
N ALA A 97 -14.47 14.30 -4.25
CA ALA A 97 -13.83 13.47 -3.24
C ALA A 97 -13.15 12.24 -3.88
N LEU A 98 -13.83 11.58 -4.82
CA LEU A 98 -13.31 10.41 -5.51
C LEU A 98 -12.05 10.74 -6.32
N VAL A 99 -12.11 11.79 -7.13
CA VAL A 99 -10.95 12.25 -7.93
C VAL A 99 -9.77 12.58 -7.00
N ARG A 100 -10.03 13.31 -5.91
CA ARG A 100 -8.97 13.64 -4.94
C ARG A 100 -8.31 12.39 -4.37
N GLN A 101 -9.10 11.40 -3.92
CA GLN A 101 -8.55 10.19 -3.33
C GLN A 101 -7.77 9.32 -4.34
N PHE A 102 -8.20 9.25 -5.60
CA PHE A 102 -7.39 8.59 -6.63
C PHE A 102 -6.04 9.26 -6.82
N TYR A 103 -6.01 10.61 -6.87
CA TYR A 103 -4.74 11.35 -6.98
C TYR A 103 -3.85 11.17 -5.76
N GLU A 104 -4.40 11.22 -4.54
CA GLU A 104 -3.67 10.99 -3.30
C GLU A 104 -3.06 9.58 -3.28
N MET A 105 -3.83 8.56 -3.63
CA MET A 105 -3.37 7.18 -3.72
C MET A 105 -2.26 7.00 -4.77
N LYS A 106 -2.41 7.58 -5.95
CA LYS A 106 -1.38 7.54 -7.00
C LYS A 106 -0.09 8.24 -6.57
N ASN A 107 -0.20 9.39 -5.93
CA ASN A 107 0.96 10.11 -5.43
C ASN A 107 1.71 9.30 -4.37
N GLU A 108 0.98 8.65 -3.47
CA GLU A 108 1.57 7.76 -2.46
C GLU A 108 2.27 6.56 -3.11
N LEU A 109 1.63 5.87 -4.06
CA LEU A 109 2.26 4.77 -4.79
C LEU A 109 3.51 5.22 -5.56
N TYR A 110 3.47 6.42 -6.14
CA TYR A 110 4.64 7.00 -6.78
C TYR A 110 5.76 7.27 -5.78
N ALA A 111 5.45 7.87 -4.63
CA ALA A 111 6.40 8.12 -3.56
C ALA A 111 7.03 6.80 -3.04
N ARG A 112 6.21 5.75 -2.83
CA ARG A 112 6.70 4.40 -2.47
C ARG A 112 7.71 3.87 -3.49
N ARG A 113 7.41 3.96 -4.78
CA ARG A 113 8.31 3.51 -5.85
C ARG A 113 9.63 4.28 -5.85
N MET A 114 9.58 5.59 -5.65
CA MET A 114 10.77 6.43 -5.55
C MET A 114 11.64 6.05 -4.34
N GLU A 115 11.05 5.92 -3.16
CA GLU A 115 11.76 5.49 -1.95
C GLU A 115 12.30 4.05 -2.10
N ARG A 116 11.54 3.16 -2.70
CA ARG A 116 11.99 1.78 -2.99
C ARG A 116 13.18 1.74 -3.95
N GLN A 117 13.23 2.64 -4.92
CA GLN A 117 14.38 2.74 -5.82
C GLN A 117 15.64 3.24 -5.10
N LYS A 118 15.49 4.22 -4.20
CA LYS A 118 16.60 4.68 -3.34
C LYS A 118 17.10 3.55 -2.44
N GLU A 119 16.17 2.80 -1.82
CA GLU A 119 16.49 1.69 -0.91
C GLU A 119 17.41 0.65 -1.56
N LYS A 120 17.18 0.27 -2.82
CA LYS A 120 18.02 -0.71 -3.53
C LYS A 120 19.51 -0.32 -3.51
N ASN A 121 19.80 0.97 -3.68
CA ASN A 121 21.17 1.47 -3.66
C ASN A 121 21.73 1.49 -2.23
N VAL A 122 20.96 1.95 -1.27
CA VAL A 122 21.32 2.00 0.15
C VAL A 122 21.56 0.59 0.70
N ARG A 123 20.67 -0.33 0.40
CA ARG A 123 20.79 -1.74 0.80
C ARG A 123 22.05 -2.38 0.25
N LYS A 124 22.35 -2.13 -1.03
CA LYS A 124 23.59 -2.61 -1.65
C LYS A 124 24.81 -2.07 -0.92
N SER A 125 24.84 -0.78 -0.62
CA SER A 125 25.94 -0.17 0.14
C SER A 125 26.15 -0.85 1.49
N MET A 126 25.11 -1.05 2.29
CA MET A 126 25.21 -1.72 3.59
C MET A 126 25.74 -3.17 3.45
N THR A 127 25.20 -3.92 2.47
CA THR A 127 25.62 -5.33 2.25
C THR A 127 27.04 -5.45 1.74
N ASP A 128 27.49 -4.51 0.90
CA ASP A 128 28.86 -4.46 0.40
C ASP A 128 29.84 -4.20 1.54
N VAL A 129 29.55 -3.27 2.43
CA VAL A 129 30.41 -3.00 3.62
C VAL A 129 30.47 -4.23 4.55
N ILE A 130 29.34 -4.92 4.80
CA ILE A 130 29.34 -6.16 5.60
C ILE A 130 30.27 -7.21 4.96
N LYS A 131 30.23 -7.33 3.64
CA LYS A 131 31.08 -8.26 2.87
C LYS A 131 32.55 -7.86 2.91
N GLU A 132 32.87 -6.58 2.72
CA GLU A 132 34.24 -6.05 2.75
C GLU A 132 34.90 -6.22 4.13
N LEU A 133 34.13 -6.14 5.19
CA LEU A 133 34.59 -6.40 6.56
C LEU A 133 34.75 -7.88 6.87
N GLY A 134 34.43 -8.77 5.94
CA GLY A 134 34.54 -10.23 6.12
C GLY A 134 33.61 -10.80 7.20
N LEU A 135 32.51 -10.09 7.53
CA LEU A 135 31.56 -10.54 8.53
C LEU A 135 30.79 -11.77 8.03
N SER A 136 30.52 -12.70 8.93
CA SER A 136 29.80 -13.93 8.56
C SER A 136 28.35 -13.66 8.11
N SER A 137 27.80 -14.59 7.35
CA SER A 137 26.48 -14.42 6.67
C SER A 137 25.32 -14.10 7.63
N HIS A 138 25.38 -14.53 8.88
CA HIS A 138 24.33 -14.24 9.85
C HIS A 138 24.20 -12.75 10.21
N TYR A 139 25.27 -11.95 10.05
CA TYR A 139 25.24 -10.51 10.30
C TYR A 139 24.30 -9.77 9.37
N TYR A 140 24.07 -10.24 8.13
CA TYR A 140 23.06 -9.65 7.23
C TYR A 140 21.67 -9.65 7.88
N LYS A 141 21.30 -10.76 8.53
CA LYS A 141 20.02 -10.86 9.24
C LYS A 141 20.01 -9.98 10.48
N HIS A 142 21.09 -9.99 11.27
CA HIS A 142 21.20 -9.20 12.50
C HIS A 142 21.07 -7.70 12.23
N TYR A 143 21.79 -7.18 11.24
CA TYR A 143 21.68 -5.78 10.84
C TYR A 143 20.30 -5.46 10.23
N THR A 144 19.74 -6.35 9.42
CA THR A 144 18.38 -6.16 8.92
C THR A 144 17.36 -6.06 10.06
N ASP A 145 17.41 -6.97 11.03
CA ASP A 145 16.49 -6.95 12.17
C ASP A 145 16.70 -5.70 13.03
N LEU A 146 17.95 -5.23 13.19
CA LEU A 146 18.28 -4.00 13.91
C LEU A 146 17.69 -2.77 13.18
N VAL A 147 17.90 -2.67 11.86
CA VAL A 147 17.37 -1.60 11.03
C VAL A 147 15.85 -1.52 11.19
N TYR A 148 15.12 -2.60 10.96
CA TYR A 148 13.66 -2.58 11.06
C TYR A 148 13.16 -2.26 12.47
N LYS A 149 13.78 -2.80 13.51
CA LYS A 149 13.42 -2.49 14.91
C LYS A 149 13.60 -1.02 15.26
N THR A 150 14.74 -0.42 14.84
CA THR A 150 15.06 0.96 15.17
C THR A 150 14.42 1.96 14.19
N ALA A 151 14.08 1.53 12.97
CA ALA A 151 13.34 2.35 12.03
C ALA A 151 11.85 2.37 12.35
N LEU A 152 11.23 1.17 12.54
CA LEU A 152 9.78 0.98 12.52
C LEU A 152 9.19 0.43 13.85
N GLY A 153 10.01 0.09 14.82
CA GLY A 153 9.59 -0.48 16.10
C GLY A 153 9.37 -2.01 16.09
N PHE A 154 9.39 -2.66 14.92
CA PHE A 154 9.17 -4.09 14.76
C PHE A 154 10.16 -4.71 13.77
N THR A 155 10.37 -6.03 13.85
CA THR A 155 11.16 -6.73 12.83
C THR A 155 10.38 -6.86 11.53
N ALA A 156 11.10 -6.98 10.41
CA ALA A 156 10.50 -7.26 9.09
C ALA A 156 9.57 -8.48 9.11
N LYS A 157 9.96 -9.54 9.85
CA LYS A 157 9.13 -10.74 10.02
C LYS A 157 7.80 -10.41 10.71
N LYS A 158 7.84 -9.66 11.82
CA LYS A 158 6.62 -9.32 12.59
C LYS A 158 5.65 -8.48 11.77
N ILE A 159 6.15 -7.52 10.98
CA ILE A 159 5.33 -6.70 10.08
C ILE A 159 4.73 -7.58 8.97
N ARG A 160 5.54 -8.46 8.35
CA ARG A 160 5.09 -9.40 7.31
C ARG A 160 3.95 -10.29 7.79
N ASP A 161 4.13 -10.93 8.94
CA ASP A 161 3.15 -11.85 9.52
C ASP A 161 1.84 -11.12 9.85
N ALA A 162 1.93 -9.90 10.38
CA ALA A 162 0.78 -9.10 10.76
C ALA A 162 0.00 -8.52 9.58
N ARG A 163 0.67 -8.28 8.44
CA ARG A 163 0.06 -7.75 7.20
C ARG A 163 -0.26 -8.86 6.19
N ASP A 164 -0.14 -10.13 6.58
CA ASP A 164 -0.38 -11.32 5.73
C ASP A 164 0.39 -11.29 4.39
N VAL A 165 1.62 -10.77 4.42
CA VAL A 165 2.49 -10.72 3.25
C VAL A 165 3.17 -12.06 3.04
N GLY A 166 3.00 -12.65 1.87
CA GLY A 166 3.53 -13.97 1.51
C GLY A 166 5.04 -14.11 1.76
N LYS A 167 5.49 -15.29 2.19
CA LYS A 167 6.90 -15.55 2.59
C LYS A 167 7.94 -15.24 1.49
N LYS A 168 7.56 -15.34 0.22
CA LYS A 168 8.43 -15.04 -0.93
C LYS A 168 8.45 -13.57 -1.33
N ALA A 169 7.50 -12.78 -0.84
CA ALA A 169 7.39 -11.37 -1.19
C ALA A 169 8.35 -10.50 -0.36
N THR A 170 8.83 -9.44 -0.93
CA THR A 170 9.67 -8.45 -0.24
C THR A 170 8.78 -7.53 0.59
N ILE A 171 9.01 -7.47 1.90
CA ILE A 171 8.17 -6.64 2.80
C ILE A 171 8.17 -5.16 2.41
N LEU A 172 9.26 -4.63 1.89
CA LEU A 172 9.38 -3.24 1.45
C LEU A 172 8.34 -2.84 0.39
N ASP A 173 7.90 -3.79 -0.43
CA ASP A 173 6.90 -3.53 -1.47
C ASP A 173 5.47 -3.36 -0.90
N TYR A 174 5.31 -3.55 0.43
CA TYR A 174 4.05 -3.44 1.18
C TYR A 174 4.13 -2.39 2.31
N LEU A 175 5.17 -1.57 2.31
CA LEU A 175 5.34 -0.46 3.24
C LEU A 175 4.85 0.86 2.63
N THR A 176 4.51 1.83 3.48
CA THR A 176 4.24 3.21 3.05
C THR A 176 5.53 3.92 2.67
N SER A 177 5.42 5.07 2.00
CA SER A 177 6.56 5.89 1.64
C SER A 177 7.38 6.31 2.87
N GLU A 178 6.73 6.72 3.96
CA GLU A 178 7.39 7.10 5.21
C GLU A 178 8.08 5.92 5.90
N GLU A 179 7.46 4.74 5.85
CA GLU A 179 8.06 3.51 6.38
C GLU A 179 9.33 3.13 5.61
N ILE A 180 9.30 3.22 4.27
CA ILE A 180 10.46 2.94 3.42
C ILE A 180 11.56 3.97 3.66
N GLU A 181 11.22 5.26 3.75
CA GLU A 181 12.16 6.33 4.07
C GLU A 181 12.87 6.10 5.41
N ALA A 182 12.12 5.71 6.45
CA ALA A 182 12.68 5.40 7.76
C ALA A 182 13.66 4.22 7.71
N VAL A 183 13.34 3.17 6.95
CA VAL A 183 14.23 2.02 6.71
C VAL A 183 15.49 2.47 6.00
N ASN A 184 15.37 3.22 4.90
CA ASN A 184 16.49 3.77 4.13
C ASN A 184 17.46 4.56 5.02
N LYS A 185 16.93 5.44 5.85
CA LYS A 185 17.71 6.28 6.76
C LYS A 185 18.51 5.43 7.77
N ARG A 186 17.89 4.37 8.31
CA ARG A 186 18.60 3.46 9.24
C ARG A 186 19.64 2.61 8.53
N GLU A 187 19.36 2.12 7.34
CA GLU A 187 20.36 1.36 6.56
C GLU A 187 21.59 2.23 6.24
N GLN A 188 21.40 3.49 5.86
CA GLN A 188 22.50 4.45 5.65
C GLN A 188 23.32 4.67 6.92
N GLN A 189 22.66 4.83 8.07
CA GLN A 189 23.37 4.97 9.35
C GLN A 189 24.17 3.73 9.69
N VAL A 190 23.61 2.52 9.52
CA VAL A 190 24.33 1.26 9.72
C VAL A 190 25.55 1.18 8.80
N ALA A 191 25.38 1.45 7.50
CA ALA A 191 26.48 1.42 6.54
C ALA A 191 27.61 2.38 6.94
N THR A 192 27.27 3.61 7.36
CA THR A 192 28.24 4.60 7.82
C THR A 192 29.00 4.14 9.08
N LEU A 193 28.27 3.63 10.09
CA LEU A 193 28.89 3.16 11.33
C LEU A 193 29.78 1.92 11.10
N LEU A 194 29.37 1.03 10.19
CA LEU A 194 30.18 -0.11 9.76
C LEU A 194 31.48 0.35 9.06
N THR A 195 31.41 1.34 8.19
CA THR A 195 32.60 1.92 7.53
C THR A 195 33.56 2.50 8.54
N LEU A 196 33.08 3.02 9.67
CA LEU A 196 33.89 3.44 10.81
C LEU A 196 34.42 2.27 11.68
N LYS A 197 34.20 1.02 11.22
CA LYS A 197 34.63 -0.23 11.89
C LYS A 197 34.07 -0.41 13.31
N MET A 198 32.91 0.15 13.59
CA MET A 198 32.22 -0.08 14.86
C MET A 198 31.64 -1.50 14.92
N ASP A 199 31.70 -2.12 16.08
CA ASP A 199 31.12 -3.45 16.29
C ASP A 199 29.59 -3.39 16.41
N TYR A 200 28.95 -4.58 16.34
CA TYR A 200 27.50 -4.70 16.35
C TYR A 200 26.85 -4.13 17.60
N ASP A 201 27.43 -4.35 18.79
CA ASP A 201 26.84 -3.94 20.06
C ASP A 201 26.92 -2.41 20.23
N THR A 202 28.00 -1.80 19.78
CA THR A 202 28.14 -0.34 19.72
C THR A 202 27.12 0.28 18.76
N ILE A 203 27.01 -0.24 17.53
CA ILE A 203 26.02 0.22 16.55
C ILE A 203 24.60 0.07 17.11
N LYS A 204 24.26 -1.07 17.69
CA LYS A 204 22.96 -1.34 18.31
C LYS A 204 22.68 -0.34 19.45
N SER A 205 23.65 -0.05 20.30
CA SER A 205 23.49 0.90 21.40
C SER A 205 23.21 2.32 20.87
N ILE A 206 23.98 2.79 19.88
CA ILE A 206 23.79 4.10 19.24
C ILE A 206 22.41 4.22 18.65
N LEU A 207 22.00 3.26 17.79
CA LEU A 207 20.73 3.32 17.09
C LEU A 207 19.52 3.16 18.02
N SER A 208 19.64 2.32 19.05
CA SER A 208 18.61 2.17 20.08
C SER A 208 18.46 3.44 20.93
N GLY A 209 19.55 4.11 21.23
CA GLY A 209 19.55 5.38 21.98
C GLY A 209 18.92 6.55 21.21
N GLN A 210 18.92 6.49 19.86
CA GLN A 210 18.26 7.49 19.02
C GLN A 210 16.74 7.33 18.96
N GLY A 211 16.18 6.22 19.45
CA GLY A 211 14.77 5.91 19.38
C GLY A 211 14.30 5.40 18.00
N ILE A 212 12.99 5.23 17.85
CA ILE A 212 12.34 4.77 16.62
C ILE A 212 12.12 5.96 15.70
N LEU A 213 12.48 5.85 14.41
CA LEU A 213 12.32 6.93 13.43
C LEU A 213 10.85 7.14 13.02
N TYR A 214 10.14 6.04 12.80
CA TYR A 214 8.73 6.03 12.42
C TYR A 214 8.04 4.86 13.11
N GLN A 215 7.18 5.13 14.08
CA GLN A 215 6.45 4.07 14.77
C GLN A 215 5.34 3.54 13.86
N THR A 216 5.60 2.40 13.22
CA THR A 216 4.61 1.78 12.34
C THR A 216 3.50 1.08 13.12
N THR A 217 2.39 0.83 12.44
CA THR A 217 1.31 -0.04 12.91
C THR A 217 1.45 -1.43 12.31
N LEU A 218 1.05 -2.45 13.07
CA LEU A 218 1.01 -3.82 12.56
C LEU A 218 -0.18 -4.06 11.61
N LYS A 219 -1.24 -3.24 11.70
CA LYS A 219 -2.34 -3.29 10.73
C LYS A 219 -1.85 -2.79 9.39
N MET A 220 -2.46 -3.29 8.30
CA MET A 220 -2.28 -2.67 6.98
C MET A 220 -2.56 -1.17 7.12
N PRO A 221 -1.69 -0.29 6.60
CA PRO A 221 -2.02 1.11 6.54
C PRO A 221 -3.29 1.24 5.70
N VAL A 222 -4.37 1.67 6.34
CA VAL A 222 -5.54 2.20 5.65
C VAL A 222 -5.04 3.46 4.97
N SER A 223 -5.42 3.72 3.72
CA SER A 223 -5.02 4.93 3.02
C SER A 223 -5.17 6.11 3.96
N THR A 224 -4.06 6.78 4.22
CA THR A 224 -4.03 7.93 5.14
C THR A 224 -4.93 9.02 4.59
N ASN A 225 -5.91 9.40 5.40
CA ASN A 225 -6.81 10.53 5.17
C ASN A 225 -6.07 11.83 4.81
#